data_5d4b28560847c874041148264080b43d
#
_entry.id   5d4b28560847c874041148264080b43d
#
_cell.length_a   1.000
_cell.length_b   1.000
_cell.length_c   1.000
_cell.angle_alpha   90.00
_cell.angle_beta   90.00
_cell.angle_gamma   90.00
#
_symmetry.space_group_name_H-M   'P 1'
#
loop_
_entity.id
_entity.type
_entity.pdbx_description
1 polymer ?
#
loop_
_entity_poly.entity_id
_entity_poly.type
_entity_poly.pdbx_seq_one_letter_code
_entity_poly.pdbx_strand_id
1 'polypeptide(L)'
;MLGDTQSSYSEDLLRGFYTCAREEDINIIFLMGPQMPQYCKDILSCSFDGDYNYQFDTIYDYVHFTKPDALIITYGSLSIFKSNQVKADFLSHYKDIPFLMLEDTPDDPDIPYLIADNYNGMRQCIEHLVNVHGYRKIAFVAGPANNKDSNERLKAYRDVMVEHQLPVTDDMVIYGNYSELVTEQVEYILDHNPGLEAIAFANDNMAKAGYRVCAARDLLVGHDIAITGFDDIDHAKTMEPPLTSVSHSSFQFSYQALQNALMLCQGKKPQSCRMSAIFRQRSSCGCQLHTGFTTLRHISME
;
A
#
# COMPACT_ATOMS: atom_id res chain seq x y z
N MET A 1 -1.24 14.45 9.54
CA MET A 1 -1.27 13.29 10.45
C MET A 1 -0.82 12.07 9.67
N LEU A 2 0.17 11.34 10.15
CA LEU A 2 0.83 10.25 9.43
C LEU A 2 0.92 9.02 10.34
N GLY A 3 0.46 7.86 9.85
CA GLY A 3 0.30 6.66 10.66
C GLY A 3 1.55 5.81 10.83
N ASP A 4 2.43 5.78 9.85
CA ASP A 4 3.69 5.03 9.89
C ASP A 4 4.83 5.92 9.39
N THR A 5 5.98 5.81 10.02
CA THR A 5 7.14 6.66 9.71
C THR A 5 8.39 5.87 9.33
N GLN A 6 8.30 4.55 9.34
CA GLN A 6 9.47 3.68 9.13
C GLN A 6 9.42 2.92 7.79
N SER A 7 8.30 2.98 7.07
CA SER A 7 8.20 2.35 5.75
C SER A 7 8.74 3.26 4.67
N SER A 8 9.28 2.67 3.61
CA SER A 8 9.69 3.40 2.40
C SER A 8 8.53 4.15 1.75
N TYR A 9 7.30 3.68 1.91
CA TYR A 9 6.09 4.39 1.51
C TYR A 9 5.95 5.74 2.23
N SER A 10 6.10 5.74 3.55
CA SER A 10 6.02 6.96 4.35
C SER A 10 7.18 7.93 4.08
N GLU A 11 8.37 7.41 3.81
CA GLU A 11 9.51 8.25 3.40
C GLU A 11 9.23 9.00 2.10
N ASP A 12 8.66 8.34 1.10
CA ASP A 12 8.28 8.96 -0.16
C ASP A 12 7.13 9.98 0.01
N LEU A 13 6.15 9.69 0.88
CA LEU A 13 5.13 10.67 1.24
C LEU A 13 5.75 11.92 1.86
N LEU A 14 6.65 11.76 2.84
CA LEU A 14 7.34 12.88 3.50
C LEU A 14 8.12 13.71 2.49
N ARG A 15 8.82 13.10 1.53
CA ARG A 15 9.56 13.79 0.49
C ARG A 15 8.66 14.63 -0.41
N GLY A 16 7.48 14.12 -0.81
CA GLY A 16 6.52 14.86 -1.62
C GLY A 16 5.93 16.04 -0.87
N PHE A 17 5.53 15.86 0.38
CA PHE A 17 5.06 16.94 1.25
C PHE A 17 6.12 18.02 1.45
N TYR A 18 7.36 17.63 1.80
CA TYR A 18 8.45 18.56 2.02
C TYR A 18 8.79 19.36 0.76
N THR A 19 8.80 18.70 -0.41
CA THR A 19 9.10 19.37 -1.68
C THR A 19 8.05 20.44 -2.00
N CYS A 20 6.78 20.10 -1.94
CA CYS A 20 5.70 21.02 -2.17
C CYS A 20 5.69 22.17 -1.14
N ALA A 21 5.90 21.87 0.15
CA ALA A 21 5.94 22.87 1.20
C ALA A 21 7.04 23.92 0.95
N ARG A 22 8.21 23.47 0.49
CA ARG A 22 9.33 24.36 0.17
C ARG A 22 9.07 25.21 -1.07
N GLU A 23 8.43 24.65 -2.10
CA GLU A 23 8.10 25.36 -3.34
C GLU A 23 7.03 26.43 -3.14
N GLU A 24 6.04 26.12 -2.28
CA GLU A 24 4.91 27.01 -2.00
C GLU A 24 5.16 27.95 -0.79
N ASP A 25 6.35 27.91 -0.19
CA ASP A 25 6.76 28.71 0.99
C ASP A 25 5.77 28.60 2.16
N ILE A 26 5.40 27.35 2.53
CA ILE A 26 4.45 27.06 3.60
C ILE A 26 5.09 26.26 4.73
N ASN A 27 4.55 26.43 5.94
CA ASN A 27 4.94 25.62 7.08
C ASN A 27 4.09 24.35 7.14
N ILE A 28 4.74 23.21 7.31
CA ILE A 28 4.10 21.94 7.54
C ILE A 28 4.54 21.34 8.87
N ILE A 29 3.59 20.83 9.65
CA ILE A 29 3.84 20.13 10.91
C ILE A 29 3.38 18.68 10.73
N PHE A 30 4.30 17.73 10.91
CA PHE A 30 4.00 16.32 10.88
C PHE A 30 3.66 15.83 12.29
N LEU A 31 2.44 15.34 12.47
CA LEU A 31 2.02 14.62 13.67
C LEU A 31 2.07 13.14 13.36
N MET A 32 3.06 12.47 13.92
CA MET A 32 3.42 11.09 13.59
C MET A 32 3.07 10.18 14.76
N GLY A 33 2.08 9.31 14.56
CA GLY A 33 1.65 8.33 15.54
C GLY A 33 1.24 7.02 14.87
N PRO A 34 1.40 5.88 15.54
CA PRO A 34 1.28 4.57 14.90
C PRO A 34 -0.14 4.25 14.41
N GLN A 35 -1.17 4.77 15.06
CA GLN A 35 -2.58 4.49 14.75
C GLN A 35 -3.49 5.61 15.26
N MET A 36 -4.76 5.58 14.80
CA MET A 36 -5.81 6.42 15.40
C MET A 36 -5.93 6.16 16.90
N PRO A 37 -5.97 7.23 17.74
CA PRO A 37 -6.23 7.09 19.16
C PRO A 37 -7.61 6.47 19.39
N GLN A 38 -7.69 5.61 20.37
CA GLN A 38 -8.96 5.14 20.91
C GLN A 38 -9.30 6.02 22.10
N TYR A 39 -10.15 7.02 21.88
CA TYR A 39 -10.62 7.90 22.95
C TYR A 39 -11.51 7.10 23.90
N CYS A 40 -10.93 6.63 25.00
CA CYS A 40 -11.70 5.96 26.06
C CYS A 40 -12.31 7.01 26.98
N LYS A 41 -13.63 6.91 27.22
CA LYS A 41 -14.33 7.75 28.18
C LYS A 41 -13.86 7.51 29.63
N ASP A 42 -13.26 6.33 29.88
CA ASP A 42 -12.73 5.89 31.15
C ASP A 42 -11.38 5.21 30.94
N ILE A 43 -10.33 5.73 31.56
CA ILE A 43 -8.97 5.15 31.50
C ILE A 43 -8.96 3.68 31.96
N LEU A 44 -9.88 3.30 32.85
CA LEU A 44 -10.03 1.92 33.36
C LEU A 44 -10.74 0.98 32.39
N SER A 45 -11.44 1.50 31.38
CA SER A 45 -12.12 0.69 30.36
C SER A 45 -11.28 0.42 29.11
N CYS A 46 -10.13 1.08 28.99
CA CYS A 46 -9.14 0.74 27.96
C CYS A 46 -8.47 -0.57 28.37
N SER A 47 -8.62 -1.62 27.56
CA SER A 47 -7.82 -2.83 27.74
C SER A 47 -6.35 -2.42 27.52
N PHE A 48 -5.62 -2.31 28.62
CA PHE A 48 -4.18 -2.14 28.60
C PHE A 48 -3.56 -3.48 28.16
N ASP A 49 -3.42 -3.69 26.89
CA ASP A 49 -2.56 -4.73 26.33
C ASP A 49 -1.09 -4.34 26.55
N GLY A 50 -0.66 -4.16 27.79
CA GLY A 50 0.73 -4.00 28.21
C GLY A 50 1.61 -2.96 27.48
N ASP A 51 1.13 -2.43 26.36
CA ASP A 51 1.84 -1.47 25.53
C ASP A 51 1.44 -0.03 25.91
N TYR A 52 2.43 0.77 26.23
CA TYR A 52 2.29 2.20 26.50
C TYR A 52 1.91 3.02 25.24
N ASN A 53 1.27 2.41 24.25
CA ASN A 53 0.92 3.03 22.96
C ASN A 53 -0.01 4.24 23.11
N TYR A 54 -0.81 4.33 24.21
CA TYR A 54 -1.61 5.51 24.51
C TYR A 54 -0.79 6.81 24.61
N GLN A 55 0.50 6.72 24.91
CA GLN A 55 1.39 7.89 24.98
C GLN A 55 1.64 8.50 23.61
N PHE A 56 1.58 7.69 22.55
CA PHE A 56 1.73 8.15 21.18
C PHE A 56 0.42 8.68 20.61
N ASP A 57 -0.72 8.23 21.14
CA ASP A 57 -2.05 8.63 20.68
C ASP A 57 -2.34 10.11 20.99
N THR A 58 -1.77 10.65 22.05
CA THR A 58 -1.93 12.07 22.44
C THR A 58 -1.28 13.05 21.47
N ILE A 59 -0.41 12.58 20.56
CA ILE A 59 0.25 13.45 19.56
C ILE A 59 -0.77 14.17 18.68
N TYR A 60 -1.89 13.54 18.38
CA TYR A 60 -2.92 14.11 17.52
C TYR A 60 -3.73 15.24 18.18
N ASP A 61 -3.75 15.31 19.52
CA ASP A 61 -4.39 16.39 20.26
C ASP A 61 -3.64 17.72 20.11
N TYR A 62 -2.36 17.67 19.71
CA TYR A 62 -1.57 18.87 19.42
C TYR A 62 -2.14 19.73 18.28
N VAL A 63 -3.00 19.19 17.43
CA VAL A 63 -3.71 19.95 16.40
C VAL A 63 -4.45 21.13 17.01
N HIS A 64 -5.11 20.92 18.16
CA HIS A 64 -5.88 21.99 18.84
C HIS A 64 -4.99 23.12 19.39
N PHE A 65 -3.73 22.83 19.67
CA PHE A 65 -2.75 23.82 20.13
C PHE A 65 -2.08 24.55 18.98
N THR A 66 -1.82 23.86 17.87
CA THR A 66 -1.14 24.43 16.70
C THR A 66 -2.06 25.27 15.83
N LYS A 67 -3.38 25.03 15.88
CA LYS A 67 -4.42 25.74 15.10
C LYS A 67 -4.04 25.85 13.61
N PRO A 68 -3.87 24.72 12.92
CA PRO A 68 -3.50 24.74 11.51
C PRO A 68 -4.63 25.30 10.65
N ASP A 69 -4.29 25.89 9.52
CA ASP A 69 -5.27 26.39 8.53
C ASP A 69 -5.99 25.22 7.82
N ALA A 70 -5.34 24.08 7.68
CA ALA A 70 -5.93 22.84 7.16
C ALA A 70 -5.18 21.61 7.67
N LEU A 71 -5.83 20.44 7.59
CA LEU A 71 -5.25 19.15 7.95
C LEU A 71 -5.17 18.23 6.71
N ILE A 72 -4.13 17.41 6.68
CA ILE A 72 -4.06 16.22 5.84
C ILE A 72 -4.02 15.01 6.75
N ILE A 73 -4.94 14.07 6.55
CA ILE A 73 -5.09 12.87 7.38
C ILE A 73 -4.85 11.64 6.50
N THR A 74 -3.77 10.88 6.72
CA THR A 74 -3.54 9.57 6.06
C THR A 74 -4.47 8.54 6.70
N TYR A 75 -5.75 8.67 6.38
CA TYR A 75 -6.83 7.99 7.09
C TYR A 75 -6.78 6.47 6.90
N GLY A 76 -6.45 6.00 5.70
CA GLY A 76 -6.31 4.57 5.42
C GLY A 76 -5.28 3.90 6.32
N SER A 77 -4.08 4.49 6.41
CA SER A 77 -2.98 3.99 7.27
C SER A 77 -3.31 4.09 8.76
N LEU A 78 -3.86 5.22 9.20
CA LEU A 78 -4.20 5.45 10.61
C LEU A 78 -5.34 4.56 11.10
N SER A 79 -6.26 4.17 10.22
CA SER A 79 -7.49 3.46 10.58
C SER A 79 -7.40 1.94 10.47
N ILE A 80 -6.24 1.39 10.10
CA ILE A 80 -6.03 -0.06 10.02
C ILE A 80 -6.39 -0.70 11.38
N PHE A 81 -7.18 -1.77 11.33
CA PHE A 81 -7.68 -2.50 12.52
C PHE A 81 -8.61 -1.73 13.47
N LYS A 82 -9.07 -0.52 13.12
CA LYS A 82 -10.01 0.25 13.95
C LYS A 82 -11.46 -0.02 13.53
N SER A 83 -12.36 -0.03 14.53
CA SER A 83 -13.81 -0.12 14.30
C SER A 83 -14.36 1.16 13.66
N ASN A 84 -15.52 1.08 13.01
CA ASN A 84 -16.18 2.25 12.42
C ASN A 84 -16.51 3.32 13.48
N GLN A 85 -16.81 2.91 14.70
CA GLN A 85 -17.06 3.85 15.79
C GLN A 85 -15.80 4.67 16.13
N VAL A 86 -14.64 4.02 16.29
CA VAL A 86 -13.34 4.69 16.55
C VAL A 86 -13.00 5.65 15.41
N LYS A 87 -13.24 5.23 14.16
CA LYS A 87 -13.03 6.06 12.97
C LYS A 87 -13.90 7.32 12.98
N ALA A 88 -15.18 7.18 13.27
CA ALA A 88 -16.12 8.32 13.35
C ALA A 88 -15.77 9.27 14.52
N ASP A 89 -15.47 8.72 15.68
CA ASP A 89 -15.07 9.50 16.85
C ASP A 89 -13.82 10.32 16.55
N PHE A 90 -12.81 9.72 15.92
CA PHE A 90 -11.58 10.41 15.52
C PHE A 90 -11.86 11.60 14.60
N LEU A 91 -12.60 11.43 13.53
CA LEU A 91 -12.92 12.53 12.60
C LEU A 91 -13.74 13.64 13.27
N SER A 92 -14.61 13.28 14.21
CA SER A 92 -15.43 14.25 14.94
C SER A 92 -14.64 15.29 15.73
N HIS A 93 -13.39 14.96 16.13
CA HIS A 93 -12.50 15.88 16.86
C HIS A 93 -11.95 17.00 15.97
N TYR A 94 -11.97 16.84 14.64
CA TYR A 94 -11.36 17.80 13.70
C TYR A 94 -12.39 18.48 12.78
N LYS A 95 -13.68 18.28 13.00
CA LYS A 95 -14.77 18.82 12.15
C LYS A 95 -14.73 20.34 11.93
N ASP A 96 -14.14 21.07 12.89
CA ASP A 96 -14.06 22.53 12.85
C ASP A 96 -12.82 23.04 12.08
N ILE A 97 -11.97 22.15 11.59
CA ILE A 97 -10.77 22.45 10.82
C ILE A 97 -10.93 21.85 9.41
N PRO A 98 -10.74 22.61 8.33
CA PRO A 98 -10.78 22.04 6.99
C PRO A 98 -9.76 20.91 6.86
N PHE A 99 -10.16 19.75 6.33
CA PHE A 99 -9.23 18.66 6.14
C PHE A 99 -9.43 17.90 4.84
N LEU A 100 -8.34 17.31 4.36
CA LEU A 100 -8.27 16.38 3.25
C LEU A 100 -8.02 14.99 3.77
N MET A 101 -8.76 14.01 3.28
CA MET A 101 -8.60 12.60 3.61
C MET A 101 -7.76 11.88 2.57
N LEU A 102 -6.78 11.09 3.00
CA LEU A 102 -5.94 10.27 2.12
C LEU A 102 -6.21 8.78 2.37
N GLU A 103 -6.03 7.98 1.31
CA GLU A 103 -6.02 6.51 1.36
C GLU A 103 -7.38 5.88 1.68
N ASP A 104 -8.42 6.67 1.82
CA ASP A 104 -9.80 6.19 2.00
C ASP A 104 -10.80 7.23 1.49
N THR A 105 -12.05 6.82 1.32
CA THR A 105 -13.16 7.68 0.91
C THR A 105 -14.05 8.00 2.11
N PRO A 106 -14.36 9.27 2.38
CA PRO A 106 -15.27 9.65 3.46
C PRO A 106 -16.73 9.27 3.13
N ASP A 107 -17.52 9.07 4.17
CA ASP A 107 -18.98 8.93 4.04
C ASP A 107 -19.63 10.30 3.73
N ASP A 108 -19.05 11.38 4.19
CA ASP A 108 -19.49 12.74 3.89
C ASP A 108 -18.91 13.20 2.54
N PRO A 109 -19.78 13.46 1.52
CA PRO A 109 -19.34 13.88 0.19
C PRO A 109 -18.69 15.27 0.17
N ASP A 110 -18.82 16.04 1.24
CA ASP A 110 -18.22 17.36 1.35
C ASP A 110 -16.75 17.32 1.78
N ILE A 111 -16.29 16.22 2.32
CA ILE A 111 -14.87 16.01 2.66
C ILE A 111 -14.10 15.62 1.39
N PRO A 112 -13.11 16.43 0.95
CA PRO A 112 -12.28 16.08 -0.17
C PRO A 112 -11.34 14.92 0.18
N TYR A 113 -11.05 14.08 -0.80
CA TYR A 113 -10.17 12.94 -0.61
C TYR A 113 -9.23 12.70 -1.80
N LEU A 114 -8.16 11.98 -1.53
CA LEU A 114 -7.21 11.51 -2.52
C LEU A 114 -6.90 10.04 -2.24
N ILE A 115 -7.11 9.18 -3.24
CA ILE A 115 -6.89 7.73 -3.15
C ILE A 115 -6.08 7.23 -4.35
N ALA A 116 -5.40 6.10 -4.18
CA ALA A 116 -4.77 5.38 -5.26
C ALA A 116 -5.79 4.54 -6.04
N ASP A 117 -5.55 4.30 -7.33
CA ASP A 117 -6.36 3.39 -8.14
C ASP A 117 -5.91 1.94 -7.94
N ASN A 118 -6.23 1.42 -6.77
CA ASN A 118 -5.85 0.07 -6.33
C ASN A 118 -6.42 -1.01 -7.23
N TYR A 119 -7.68 -0.84 -7.64
CA TYR A 119 -8.36 -1.84 -8.47
C TYR A 119 -7.70 -1.97 -9.84
N ASN A 120 -7.57 -0.88 -10.60
CA ASN A 120 -7.00 -0.95 -11.93
C ASN A 120 -5.50 -1.28 -11.91
N GLY A 121 -4.78 -0.84 -10.87
CA GLY A 121 -3.37 -1.20 -10.69
C GLY A 121 -3.18 -2.70 -10.51
N MET A 122 -3.90 -3.31 -9.58
CA MET A 122 -3.84 -4.77 -9.36
C MET A 122 -4.39 -5.54 -10.56
N ARG A 123 -5.45 -5.05 -11.18
CA ARG A 123 -6.01 -5.66 -12.40
C ARG A 123 -4.95 -5.78 -13.50
N GLN A 124 -4.20 -4.72 -13.79
CA GLN A 124 -3.10 -4.76 -14.76
C GLN A 124 -2.06 -5.82 -14.41
N CYS A 125 -1.73 -5.94 -13.11
CA CYS A 125 -0.78 -6.94 -12.63
C CYS A 125 -1.27 -8.37 -12.87
N ILE A 126 -2.50 -8.69 -12.50
CA ILE A 126 -3.07 -10.05 -12.68
C ILE A 126 -3.30 -10.36 -14.16
N GLU A 127 -3.82 -9.40 -14.95
CA GLU A 127 -3.94 -9.57 -16.41
C GLU A 127 -2.61 -9.84 -17.08
N HIS A 128 -1.52 -9.23 -16.62
CA HIS A 128 -0.19 -9.52 -17.12
C HIS A 128 0.22 -10.97 -16.84
N LEU A 129 -0.01 -11.48 -15.63
CA LEU A 129 0.28 -12.89 -15.30
C LEU A 129 -0.54 -13.86 -16.16
N VAL A 130 -1.81 -13.57 -16.39
CA VAL A 130 -2.71 -14.42 -17.16
C VAL A 130 -2.46 -14.33 -18.66
N ASN A 131 -2.34 -13.11 -19.23
CA ASN A 131 -2.32 -12.89 -20.68
C ASN A 131 -0.93 -12.96 -21.28
N VAL A 132 0.12 -12.54 -20.55
CA VAL A 132 1.49 -12.52 -21.05
C VAL A 132 2.22 -13.83 -20.74
N HIS A 133 2.08 -14.34 -19.52
CA HIS A 133 2.74 -15.58 -19.07
C HIS A 133 1.87 -16.82 -19.24
N GLY A 134 0.58 -16.66 -19.43
CA GLY A 134 -0.34 -17.79 -19.57
C GLY A 134 -0.60 -18.54 -18.27
N TYR A 135 -0.27 -17.96 -17.11
CA TYR A 135 -0.49 -18.59 -15.82
C TYR A 135 -1.97 -18.81 -15.54
N ARG A 136 -2.31 -19.95 -14.99
CA ARG A 136 -3.68 -20.39 -14.72
C ARG A 136 -3.94 -20.62 -13.22
N LYS A 137 -2.89 -20.91 -12.45
CA LYS A 137 -2.97 -21.17 -11.02
C LYS A 137 -2.20 -20.09 -10.26
N ILE A 138 -2.91 -19.05 -9.87
CA ILE A 138 -2.37 -17.84 -9.24
C ILE A 138 -2.99 -17.71 -7.86
N ALA A 139 -2.19 -17.65 -6.79
CA ALA A 139 -2.66 -17.35 -5.44
C ALA A 139 -2.52 -15.85 -5.12
N PHE A 140 -3.24 -15.41 -4.09
CA PHE A 140 -3.25 -14.01 -3.67
C PHE A 140 -3.07 -13.88 -2.15
N VAL A 141 -2.05 -13.14 -1.72
CA VAL A 141 -1.90 -12.74 -0.32
C VAL A 141 -2.47 -11.33 -0.17
N ALA A 142 -3.68 -11.25 0.36
CA ALA A 142 -4.39 -10.00 0.61
C ALA A 142 -3.79 -9.26 1.81
N GLY A 143 -4.05 -7.97 1.91
CA GLY A 143 -3.81 -7.20 3.13
C GLY A 143 -4.94 -7.40 4.16
N PRO A 144 -5.04 -6.54 5.19
CA PRO A 144 -6.08 -6.63 6.21
C PRO A 144 -7.50 -6.59 5.62
N ALA A 145 -8.38 -7.46 6.10
CA ALA A 145 -9.74 -7.61 5.55
C ALA A 145 -10.62 -6.36 5.74
N ASN A 146 -10.33 -5.53 6.74
CA ASN A 146 -11.05 -4.29 7.02
C ASN A 146 -10.45 -3.05 6.35
N ASN A 147 -9.46 -3.22 5.47
CA ASN A 147 -8.82 -2.14 4.73
C ASN A 147 -9.39 -2.07 3.30
N LYS A 148 -9.84 -0.89 2.87
CA LYS A 148 -10.44 -0.68 1.55
C LYS A 148 -9.48 -0.94 0.41
N ASP A 149 -8.22 -0.50 0.53
CA ASP A 149 -7.19 -0.70 -0.50
C ASP A 149 -6.94 -2.20 -0.73
N SER A 150 -6.82 -2.96 0.38
CA SER A 150 -6.71 -4.42 0.34
C SER A 150 -7.88 -5.06 -0.40
N ASN A 151 -9.09 -4.63 -0.08
CA ASN A 151 -10.32 -5.17 -0.67
C ASN A 151 -10.46 -4.82 -2.16
N GLU A 152 -10.06 -3.61 -2.58
CA GLU A 152 -10.01 -3.24 -4.01
C GLU A 152 -9.00 -4.10 -4.78
N ARG A 153 -7.80 -4.33 -4.23
CA ARG A 153 -6.77 -5.19 -4.82
C ARG A 153 -7.23 -6.64 -4.92
N LEU A 154 -7.81 -7.18 -3.85
CA LEU A 154 -8.38 -8.54 -3.84
C LEU A 154 -9.55 -8.68 -4.82
N LYS A 155 -10.41 -7.67 -4.91
CA LYS A 155 -11.51 -7.66 -5.87
C LYS A 155 -11.00 -7.72 -7.31
N ALA A 156 -9.97 -6.93 -7.64
CA ALA A 156 -9.37 -6.94 -8.96
C ALA A 156 -8.80 -8.32 -9.33
N TYR A 157 -8.09 -8.98 -8.40
CA TYR A 157 -7.62 -10.35 -8.59
C TYR A 157 -8.80 -11.30 -8.88
N ARG A 158 -9.84 -11.30 -8.05
CA ARG A 158 -11.00 -12.18 -8.22
C ARG A 158 -11.72 -11.96 -9.55
N ASP A 159 -11.92 -10.69 -9.92
CA ASP A 159 -12.62 -10.33 -11.15
C ASP A 159 -11.85 -10.86 -12.38
N VAL A 160 -10.53 -10.67 -12.44
CA VAL A 160 -9.71 -11.18 -13.55
C VAL A 160 -9.74 -12.71 -13.61
N MET A 161 -9.59 -13.40 -12.46
CA MET A 161 -9.64 -14.86 -12.43
C MET A 161 -11.00 -15.39 -12.93
N VAL A 162 -12.10 -14.76 -12.53
CA VAL A 162 -13.45 -15.13 -12.99
C VAL A 162 -13.64 -14.85 -14.48
N GLU A 163 -13.21 -13.70 -14.98
CA GLU A 163 -13.31 -13.32 -16.40
C GLU A 163 -12.57 -14.31 -17.30
N HIS A 164 -11.43 -14.84 -16.83
CA HIS A 164 -10.65 -15.85 -17.53
C HIS A 164 -11.03 -17.30 -17.19
N GLN A 165 -12.10 -17.50 -16.42
CA GLN A 165 -12.59 -18.83 -15.99
C GLN A 165 -11.51 -19.65 -15.26
N LEU A 166 -10.68 -18.98 -14.46
CA LEU A 166 -9.60 -19.59 -13.68
C LEU A 166 -10.09 -19.93 -12.26
N PRO A 167 -9.54 -20.99 -11.64
CA PRO A 167 -9.96 -21.39 -10.30
C PRO A 167 -9.53 -20.35 -9.26
N VAL A 168 -10.42 -20.09 -8.29
CA VAL A 168 -10.12 -19.39 -7.05
C VAL A 168 -10.74 -20.19 -5.92
N THR A 169 -9.90 -20.88 -5.16
CA THR A 169 -10.30 -21.67 -3.99
C THR A 169 -9.95 -20.92 -2.70
N ASP A 170 -10.51 -21.31 -1.57
CA ASP A 170 -10.29 -20.63 -0.30
C ASP A 170 -8.84 -20.69 0.17
N ASP A 171 -8.11 -21.74 -0.20
CA ASP A 171 -6.70 -21.95 0.06
C ASP A 171 -5.76 -21.16 -0.86
N MET A 172 -6.28 -20.55 -1.93
CA MET A 172 -5.53 -19.66 -2.81
C MET A 172 -5.57 -18.19 -2.36
N VAL A 173 -6.42 -17.82 -1.40
CA VAL A 173 -6.56 -16.43 -0.94
C VAL A 173 -6.38 -16.38 0.57
N ILE A 174 -5.31 -15.77 1.03
CA ILE A 174 -5.01 -15.64 2.46
C ILE A 174 -4.79 -14.18 2.82
N TYR A 175 -5.18 -13.82 4.04
CA TYR A 175 -5.03 -12.47 4.54
C TYR A 175 -3.74 -12.30 5.33
N GLY A 176 -3.02 -11.23 5.03
CA GLY A 176 -1.87 -10.71 5.76
C GLY A 176 -2.18 -9.37 6.42
N ASN A 177 -1.14 -8.70 6.86
CA ASN A 177 -1.21 -7.46 7.63
C ASN A 177 -0.34 -6.32 7.06
N TYR A 178 0.03 -6.40 5.78
CA TYR A 178 0.94 -5.48 5.08
C TYR A 178 2.40 -5.49 5.55
N SER A 179 2.75 -6.32 6.52
CA SER A 179 4.12 -6.50 6.99
C SER A 179 4.78 -7.75 6.40
N GLU A 180 6.08 -7.88 6.64
CA GLU A 180 6.86 -9.06 6.24
C GLU A 180 6.54 -10.32 7.08
N LEU A 181 5.65 -10.22 8.07
CA LEU A 181 5.31 -11.30 9.00
C LEU A 181 4.18 -12.18 8.44
N VAL A 182 4.32 -12.65 7.20
CA VAL A 182 3.36 -13.52 6.51
C VAL A 182 4.01 -14.82 5.99
N THR A 183 5.07 -15.26 6.63
CA THR A 183 5.81 -16.48 6.24
C THR A 183 4.91 -17.70 6.29
N GLU A 184 4.19 -17.92 7.40
CA GLU A 184 3.27 -19.05 7.57
C GLU A 184 2.16 -19.08 6.52
N GLN A 185 1.65 -17.90 6.13
CA GLN A 185 0.64 -17.76 5.09
C GLN A 185 1.16 -18.18 3.71
N VAL A 186 2.40 -17.80 3.38
CA VAL A 186 3.03 -18.19 2.12
C VAL A 186 3.33 -19.69 2.10
N GLU A 187 3.83 -20.25 3.20
CA GLU A 187 4.06 -21.68 3.34
C GLU A 187 2.77 -22.47 3.17
N TYR A 188 1.69 -22.03 3.83
CA TYR A 188 0.37 -22.64 3.67
C TYR A 188 -0.10 -22.66 2.21
N ILE A 189 0.01 -21.53 1.49
CA ILE A 189 -0.36 -21.43 0.07
C ILE A 189 0.41 -22.48 -0.75
N LEU A 190 1.73 -22.57 -0.58
CA LEU A 190 2.57 -23.49 -1.34
C LEU A 190 2.25 -24.96 -1.04
N ASP A 191 1.98 -25.29 0.23
CA ASP A 191 1.68 -26.65 0.66
C ASP A 191 0.31 -27.15 0.16
N HIS A 192 -0.68 -26.27 0.07
CA HIS A 192 -2.05 -26.63 -0.30
C HIS A 192 -2.32 -26.45 -1.80
N ASN A 193 -1.41 -25.82 -2.56
CA ASN A 193 -1.59 -25.54 -3.98
C ASN A 193 -0.47 -26.14 -4.84
N PRO A 194 -0.35 -27.48 -4.95
CA PRO A 194 0.65 -28.09 -5.81
C PRO A 194 0.50 -27.61 -7.27
N GLY A 195 1.62 -27.26 -7.90
CA GLY A 195 1.63 -26.70 -9.26
C GLY A 195 1.19 -25.24 -9.33
N LEU A 196 1.31 -24.50 -8.23
CA LEU A 196 1.10 -23.05 -8.23
C LEU A 196 2.12 -22.36 -9.14
N GLU A 197 1.66 -21.46 -9.99
CA GLU A 197 2.50 -20.79 -10.99
C GLU A 197 2.89 -19.36 -10.57
N ALA A 198 2.04 -18.70 -9.76
CA ALA A 198 2.30 -17.35 -9.27
C ALA A 198 1.66 -17.08 -7.91
N ILE A 199 2.28 -16.18 -7.15
CA ILE A 199 1.68 -15.54 -5.98
C ILE A 199 1.70 -14.03 -6.18
N ALA A 200 0.53 -13.42 -6.21
CA ALA A 200 0.38 -11.98 -6.18
C ALA A 200 0.16 -11.51 -4.75
N PHE A 201 0.91 -10.50 -4.34
CA PHE A 201 0.83 -9.92 -3.00
C PHE A 201 0.15 -8.55 -3.07
N ALA A 202 -0.69 -8.28 -2.09
CA ALA A 202 -1.35 -6.99 -1.99
C ALA A 202 -0.36 -5.83 -1.67
N ASN A 203 0.87 -6.13 -1.20
CA ASN A 203 1.95 -5.14 -1.17
C ASN A 203 3.35 -5.79 -1.26
N ASP A 204 4.37 -4.95 -1.49
CA ASP A 204 5.76 -5.38 -1.66
C ASP A 204 6.40 -5.90 -0.37
N ASN A 205 5.99 -5.38 0.80
CA ASN A 205 6.54 -5.87 2.07
C ASN A 205 6.15 -7.34 2.32
N MET A 206 4.91 -7.71 2.03
CA MET A 206 4.50 -9.11 2.11
C MET A 206 5.19 -9.97 1.02
N ALA A 207 5.46 -9.41 -0.17
CA ALA A 207 6.19 -10.12 -1.22
C ALA A 207 7.61 -10.52 -0.79
N LYS A 208 8.29 -9.74 0.07
CA LYS A 208 9.59 -10.13 0.64
C LYS A 208 9.52 -11.45 1.41
N ALA A 209 8.42 -11.71 2.12
CA ALA A 209 8.23 -13.02 2.76
C ALA A 209 8.12 -14.14 1.72
N GLY A 210 7.44 -13.88 0.58
CA GLY A 210 7.38 -14.80 -0.56
C GLY A 210 8.77 -15.20 -1.04
N TYR A 211 9.67 -14.23 -1.25
CA TYR A 211 11.05 -14.50 -1.65
C TYR A 211 11.79 -15.35 -0.61
N ARG A 212 11.65 -15.04 0.68
CA ARG A 212 12.32 -15.82 1.73
C ARG A 212 11.83 -17.27 1.78
N VAL A 213 10.54 -17.49 1.66
CA VAL A 213 9.96 -18.84 1.65
C VAL A 213 10.38 -19.61 0.41
N CYS A 214 10.37 -18.97 -0.78
CA CYS A 214 10.85 -19.59 -2.01
C CYS A 214 12.32 -20.00 -1.89
N ALA A 215 13.19 -19.12 -1.38
CA ALA A 215 14.59 -19.42 -1.17
C ALA A 215 14.80 -20.58 -0.19
N ALA A 216 14.00 -20.66 0.90
CA ALA A 216 14.06 -21.77 1.86
C ALA A 216 13.59 -23.11 1.29
N ARG A 217 12.86 -23.09 0.17
CA ARG A 217 12.35 -24.27 -0.54
C ARG A 217 13.09 -24.56 -1.85
N ASP A 218 14.21 -23.90 -2.09
CA ASP A 218 14.98 -24.01 -3.35
C ASP A 218 14.16 -23.67 -4.62
N LEU A 219 13.12 -22.81 -4.49
CA LEU A 219 12.32 -22.31 -5.59
C LEU A 219 12.90 -21.01 -6.15
N LEU A 220 13.14 -20.95 -7.43
CA LEU A 220 13.65 -19.77 -8.13
C LEU A 220 12.50 -18.85 -8.53
N VAL A 221 12.43 -17.70 -7.89
CA VAL A 221 11.44 -16.65 -8.21
C VAL A 221 11.64 -16.18 -9.66
N GLY A 222 10.53 -16.07 -10.41
CA GLY A 222 10.53 -15.73 -11.82
C GLY A 222 10.87 -16.89 -12.77
N HIS A 223 11.21 -18.04 -12.23
CA HIS A 223 11.46 -19.27 -13.02
C HIS A 223 10.51 -20.40 -12.59
N ASP A 224 10.57 -20.82 -11.33
CA ASP A 224 9.73 -21.90 -10.81
C ASP A 224 8.39 -21.38 -10.31
N ILE A 225 8.37 -20.16 -9.82
CA ILE A 225 7.17 -19.46 -9.36
C ILE A 225 7.32 -17.96 -9.59
N ALA A 226 6.28 -17.32 -10.11
CA ALA A 226 6.23 -15.88 -10.25
C ALA A 226 5.79 -15.21 -8.94
N ILE A 227 6.38 -14.06 -8.62
CA ILE A 227 5.96 -13.21 -7.50
C ILE A 227 5.71 -11.80 -8.01
N THR A 228 4.58 -11.19 -7.60
CA THR A 228 4.29 -9.78 -7.86
C THR A 228 3.85 -9.09 -6.58
N GLY A 229 4.07 -7.77 -6.52
CA GLY A 229 3.71 -6.93 -5.39
C GLY A 229 2.87 -5.72 -5.79
N PHE A 230 2.78 -4.76 -4.85
CA PHE A 230 2.15 -3.47 -5.00
C PHE A 230 2.88 -2.46 -4.11
N ASP A 231 2.92 -1.19 -4.47
CA ASP A 231 3.52 0.01 -3.89
C ASP A 231 4.81 0.45 -4.60
N ASP A 232 5.55 -0.46 -5.26
CA ASP A 232 6.83 -0.20 -5.94
C ASP A 232 7.86 0.48 -5.03
N ILE A 233 8.00 -0.04 -3.81
CA ILE A 233 8.97 0.46 -2.83
C ILE A 233 10.39 0.38 -3.40
N ASP A 234 11.31 1.22 -2.92
CA ASP A 234 12.68 1.26 -3.44
C ASP A 234 13.39 -0.10 -3.39
N HIS A 235 13.12 -0.89 -2.36
CA HIS A 235 13.67 -2.23 -2.23
C HIS A 235 13.22 -3.19 -3.34
N ALA A 236 12.03 -3.00 -3.91
CA ALA A 236 11.52 -3.85 -5.00
C ALA A 236 12.47 -3.91 -6.21
N LYS A 237 13.19 -2.82 -6.47
CA LYS A 237 14.15 -2.69 -7.59
C LYS A 237 15.45 -3.48 -7.36
N THR A 238 15.80 -3.73 -6.10
CA THR A 238 17.06 -4.35 -5.67
C THR A 238 16.89 -5.79 -5.19
N MET A 239 15.65 -6.30 -5.14
CA MET A 239 15.40 -7.72 -4.90
C MET A 239 15.97 -8.58 -6.04
N GLU A 240 16.30 -9.83 -5.76
CA GLU A 240 16.84 -10.77 -6.74
C GLU A 240 15.92 -11.98 -6.90
N PRO A 241 15.26 -12.07 -8.08
CA PRO A 241 15.19 -11.08 -9.16
C PRO A 241 14.39 -9.82 -8.77
N PRO A 242 14.55 -8.66 -9.48
CA PRO A 242 13.78 -7.46 -9.19
C PRO A 242 12.27 -7.69 -9.23
N LEU A 243 11.56 -7.19 -8.20
CA LEU A 243 10.13 -7.44 -8.01
C LEU A 243 9.28 -6.66 -9.01
N THR A 244 8.46 -7.38 -9.78
CA THR A 244 7.34 -6.82 -10.55
C THR A 244 6.29 -6.28 -9.59
N SER A 245 5.93 -5.01 -9.71
CA SER A 245 5.05 -4.35 -8.77
C SER A 245 4.12 -3.34 -9.44
N VAL A 246 3.32 -2.63 -8.67
CA VAL A 246 2.44 -1.55 -9.13
C VAL A 246 2.79 -0.30 -8.35
N SER A 247 3.09 0.79 -9.05
CA SER A 247 3.42 2.08 -8.45
C SER A 247 2.25 3.04 -8.54
N HIS A 248 1.91 3.71 -7.45
CA HIS A 248 1.00 4.84 -7.44
C HIS A 248 1.72 6.17 -7.14
N SER A 249 3.06 6.17 -7.18
CA SER A 249 3.92 7.34 -6.95
C SER A 249 3.56 8.10 -5.66
N SER A 250 3.93 7.54 -4.51
CA SER A 250 3.68 8.12 -3.17
C SER A 250 4.16 9.57 -3.07
N PHE A 251 5.25 9.90 -3.75
CA PHE A 251 5.75 11.27 -3.87
C PHE A 251 4.72 12.21 -4.54
N GLN A 252 4.20 11.83 -5.72
CA GLN A 252 3.22 12.68 -6.43
C GLN A 252 1.89 12.74 -5.66
N PHE A 253 1.53 11.65 -5.00
CA PHE A 253 0.35 11.56 -4.17
C PHE A 253 0.38 12.58 -3.03
N SER A 254 1.45 12.63 -2.26
CA SER A 254 1.61 13.58 -1.16
C SER A 254 1.81 15.03 -1.64
N TYR A 255 2.52 15.22 -2.75
CA TYR A 255 2.68 16.54 -3.38
C TYR A 255 1.29 17.13 -3.75
N GLN A 256 0.46 16.35 -4.45
CA GLN A 256 -0.90 16.75 -4.82
C GLN A 256 -1.80 16.96 -3.58
N ALA A 257 -1.63 16.12 -2.56
CA ALA A 257 -2.38 16.26 -1.31
C ALA A 257 -2.11 17.63 -0.64
N LEU A 258 -0.85 18.08 -0.63
CA LEU A 258 -0.51 19.37 -0.04
C LEU A 258 -1.04 20.54 -0.89
N GLN A 259 -0.99 20.43 -2.22
CA GLN A 259 -1.63 21.44 -3.10
C GLN A 259 -3.14 21.52 -2.84
N ASN A 260 -3.81 20.38 -2.65
CA ASN A 260 -5.23 20.36 -2.31
C ASN A 260 -5.50 20.99 -0.93
N ALA A 261 -4.63 20.75 0.06
CA ALA A 261 -4.75 21.40 1.37
C ALA A 261 -4.57 22.92 1.29
N LEU A 262 -3.68 23.42 0.42
CA LEU A 262 -3.56 24.87 0.14
C LEU A 262 -4.85 25.46 -0.43
N MET A 263 -5.56 24.73 -1.28
CA MET A 263 -6.88 25.16 -1.75
C MET A 263 -7.87 25.31 -0.59
N LEU A 264 -7.87 24.35 0.36
CA LEU A 264 -8.70 24.44 1.57
C LEU A 264 -8.37 25.68 2.42
N CYS A 265 -7.08 25.99 2.62
CA CYS A 265 -6.64 27.21 3.31
C CYS A 265 -7.17 28.49 2.64
N GLN A 266 -7.36 28.46 1.30
CA GLN A 266 -7.93 29.57 0.52
C GLN A 266 -9.47 29.58 0.50
N GLY A 267 -10.13 28.72 1.26
CA GLY A 267 -11.59 28.56 1.25
C GLY A 267 -12.14 27.94 -0.04
N LYS A 268 -11.30 27.30 -0.85
CA LYS A 268 -11.69 26.58 -2.06
C LYS A 268 -11.84 25.09 -1.76
N LYS A 269 -12.83 24.44 -2.37
CA LYS A 269 -12.99 22.99 -2.26
C LYS A 269 -12.17 22.31 -3.37
N PRO A 270 -11.11 21.52 -3.03
CA PRO A 270 -10.41 20.73 -4.02
C PRO A 270 -11.29 19.60 -4.55
N GLN A 271 -11.03 19.20 -5.79
CA GLN A 271 -11.73 18.04 -6.36
C GLN A 271 -11.15 16.75 -5.78
N SER A 272 -12.02 15.86 -5.29
CA SER A 272 -11.62 14.51 -4.91
C SER A 272 -11.09 13.76 -6.13
N CYS A 273 -10.01 13.00 -5.96
CA CYS A 273 -9.30 12.39 -7.06
C CYS A 273 -8.86 10.95 -6.71
N ARG A 274 -8.91 10.08 -7.75
CA ARG A 274 -8.30 8.76 -7.75
C ARG A 274 -7.07 8.82 -8.66
N MET A 275 -5.88 8.68 -8.08
CA MET A 275 -4.63 8.73 -8.82
C MET A 275 -4.33 7.39 -9.48
N SER A 276 -3.96 7.44 -10.76
CA SER A 276 -3.65 6.25 -11.55
C SER A 276 -2.47 5.48 -10.95
N ALA A 277 -2.60 4.17 -10.91
CA ALA A 277 -1.53 3.26 -10.60
C ALA A 277 -0.88 2.75 -11.89
N ILE A 278 0.44 2.54 -11.87
CA ILE A 278 1.25 2.16 -13.03
C ILE A 278 1.88 0.81 -12.75
N PHE A 279 1.59 -0.18 -13.59
CA PHE A 279 2.25 -1.47 -13.54
C PHE A 279 3.74 -1.35 -13.90
N ARG A 280 4.60 -1.90 -13.05
CA ARG A 280 6.05 -1.91 -13.17
C ARG A 280 6.56 -3.33 -13.41
N GLN A 281 6.61 -3.72 -14.66
CA GLN A 281 7.12 -5.02 -15.05
C GLN A 281 8.62 -5.13 -14.73
N ARG A 282 9.01 -6.23 -14.07
CA ARG A 282 10.40 -6.65 -13.82
C ARG A 282 10.50 -8.17 -14.00
N SER A 283 11.56 -8.79 -13.48
CA SER A 283 11.81 -10.22 -13.78
C SER A 283 11.17 -11.21 -12.81
N SER A 284 10.66 -10.79 -11.68
CA SER A 284 10.03 -11.72 -10.73
C SER A 284 8.74 -12.37 -11.22
N CYS A 285 8.09 -11.81 -12.23
CA CYS A 285 6.94 -12.43 -12.86
C CYS A 285 7.31 -13.44 -13.98
N GLY A 286 8.61 -13.67 -14.23
CA GLY A 286 9.09 -14.52 -15.32
C GLY A 286 9.47 -13.75 -16.59
N CYS A 287 9.28 -12.43 -16.64
CA CYS A 287 9.75 -11.61 -17.73
C CYS A 287 11.29 -11.54 -17.74
N GLN A 288 11.90 -11.81 -18.88
CA GLN A 288 13.32 -11.54 -19.04
C GLN A 288 13.53 -10.03 -19.13
N LEU A 289 14.40 -9.49 -18.28
CA LEU A 289 14.91 -8.14 -18.49
C LEU A 289 15.69 -8.19 -19.82
N HIS A 290 15.28 -7.39 -20.80
CA HIS A 290 16.13 -7.08 -21.92
C HIS A 290 17.32 -6.26 -21.41
N THR A 291 18.33 -6.95 -20.84
CA THR A 291 19.62 -6.36 -20.62
C THR A 291 20.20 -6.10 -22.01
N GLY A 292 20.15 -4.85 -22.45
CA GLY A 292 20.79 -4.41 -23.70
C GLY A 292 22.33 -4.46 -23.65
N PHE A 293 22.89 -5.49 -23.07
CA PHE A 293 24.28 -5.86 -23.18
C PHE A 293 24.41 -6.92 -24.26
N THR A 294 24.58 -6.45 -25.50
CA THR A 294 25.15 -7.28 -26.57
C THR A 294 26.50 -7.75 -26.08
N THR A 295 26.62 -9.03 -25.80
CA THR A 295 27.90 -9.69 -25.51
C THR A 295 28.79 -9.45 -26.73
N LEU A 296 29.81 -8.61 -26.57
CA LEU A 296 30.90 -8.52 -27.56
C LEU A 296 31.55 -9.89 -27.61
N ARG A 297 31.24 -10.67 -28.66
CA ARG A 297 31.99 -11.87 -28.97
C ARG A 297 33.42 -11.44 -29.23
N HIS A 298 34.35 -12.05 -28.50
CA HIS A 298 35.77 -11.99 -28.80
C HIS A 298 35.98 -12.29 -30.27
N ILE A 299 36.41 -11.30 -31.02
CA ILE A 299 37.05 -11.52 -32.33
C ILE A 299 38.48 -11.93 -31.99
N SER A 300 38.78 -13.24 -32.08
CA SER A 300 40.13 -13.73 -32.10
C SER A 300 40.76 -13.27 -33.43
N MET A 301 41.78 -12.43 -33.31
CA MET A 301 42.68 -12.18 -34.45
C MET A 301 43.61 -13.40 -34.60
N GLU A 302 43.49 -14.09 -35.72
CA GLU A 302 44.56 -14.83 -36.34
C GLU A 302 45.32 -13.91 -37.31
#